data_1c801eb4b1e952d2a490cfb5a6f3a6e2
#
_entry.id   1c801eb4b1e952d2a490cfb5a6f3a6e2
#
_cell.length_a   1.000
_cell.length_b   1.000
_cell.length_c   1.000
_cell.angle_alpha   90.00
_cell.angle_beta   90.00
_cell.angle_gamma   90.00
#
_symmetry.space_group_name_H-M   'P 1'
#
loop_
_entity.id
_entity.type
_entity.pdbx_description
1 polymer ?
#
loop_
_entity_poly.entity_id
_entity_poly.type
_entity_poly.pdbx_seq_one_letter_code
_entity_poly.pdbx_strand_id
1 'polypeptide(L)'
;MNTIEGLEIADLLAFDAIYNHKSVSKAASALDIPQPTMSRRLAGLRESFADPLFVRTRHGMEPTTVGRTLADAIHEVVNIYQGRLQHAARFEPLTSTRIFHICASDFGHLLLLPRLHQWADKLAPNVRFVAVSLDKSPLIDRLESGEVDIALGGFPNLYAGVKEQTLFRESYACLVRKDHPTIRANLSVQDFKRARHVVVSSHLLGHIHQDVEKKLLELCPPNHVRITSESFLLSALLVENTDLVVTIPGRITGILGARLGAFRLIEPPIELPGFDVKQYWHGRFDSDPGNQWLRRAIASAVGAPAIDPAITPPAPTG
;
A
#
# COMPACT_ATOMS: atom_id res chain seq x y z
N MET A 1 -12.49 -49.31 13.48
CA MET A 1 -12.18 -48.15 12.65
C MET A 1 -11.67 -47.10 13.62
N ASN A 2 -10.34 -46.89 13.67
CA ASN A 2 -9.78 -45.84 14.53
C ASN A 2 -10.17 -44.50 13.93
N THR A 3 -11.03 -43.76 14.62
CA THR A 3 -11.53 -42.46 14.18
C THR A 3 -10.50 -41.43 14.57
N ILE A 4 -9.88 -40.77 13.57
CA ILE A 4 -9.03 -39.58 13.75
C ILE A 4 -9.91 -38.37 14.16
N GLU A 5 -11.21 -38.60 14.39
CA GLU A 5 -12.18 -37.63 14.86
C GLU A 5 -11.78 -37.15 16.28
N GLY A 6 -11.47 -35.87 16.40
CA GLY A 6 -11.12 -35.24 17.68
C GLY A 6 -9.65 -34.90 17.87
N LEU A 7 -8.75 -35.17 16.90
CA LEU A 7 -7.38 -34.68 16.96
C LEU A 7 -7.32 -33.14 16.76
N GLU A 8 -6.73 -32.48 17.73
CA GLU A 8 -6.45 -31.07 17.64
C GLU A 8 -5.02 -30.78 17.12
N ILE A 9 -4.80 -29.63 16.49
CA ILE A 9 -3.45 -29.18 16.12
C ILE A 9 -2.49 -29.21 17.33
N ALA A 10 -2.99 -28.87 18.51
CA ALA A 10 -2.20 -28.89 19.73
C ALA A 10 -1.70 -30.30 20.12
N ASP A 11 -2.39 -31.37 19.70
CA ASP A 11 -1.95 -32.74 19.92
C ASP A 11 -0.83 -33.12 18.94
N LEU A 12 -0.94 -32.64 17.68
CA LEU A 12 0.13 -32.82 16.68
C LEU A 12 1.40 -32.06 17.09
N LEU A 13 1.26 -30.81 17.60
CA LEU A 13 2.38 -30.07 18.17
C LEU A 13 3.02 -30.80 19.36
N ALA A 14 2.21 -31.39 20.23
CA ALA A 14 2.72 -32.19 21.37
C ALA A 14 3.49 -33.43 20.90
N PHE A 15 2.97 -34.15 19.90
CA PHE A 15 3.67 -35.31 19.30
C PHE A 15 5.02 -34.86 18.74
N ASP A 16 5.05 -33.86 17.90
CA ASP A 16 6.27 -33.35 17.23
C ASP A 16 7.31 -32.88 18.24
N ALA A 17 6.89 -32.15 19.27
CA ALA A 17 7.77 -31.70 20.35
C ALA A 17 8.37 -32.92 21.14
N ILE A 18 7.59 -33.94 21.44
CA ILE A 18 8.10 -35.15 22.13
C ILE A 18 9.08 -35.90 21.24
N TYR A 19 8.79 -36.03 19.95
CA TYR A 19 9.65 -36.66 18.97
C TYR A 19 11.02 -35.98 18.88
N ASN A 20 11.03 -34.66 18.77
CA ASN A 20 12.25 -33.86 18.64
C ASN A 20 13.07 -33.78 19.95
N HIS A 21 12.42 -33.59 21.10
CA HIS A 21 13.11 -33.42 22.40
C HIS A 21 13.35 -34.72 23.14
N LYS A 22 12.77 -35.87 22.72
CA LYS A 22 12.86 -37.17 23.34
C LYS A 22 12.52 -37.18 24.86
N SER A 23 11.70 -36.21 25.29
CA SER A 23 11.35 -35.99 26.70
C SER A 23 10.04 -35.20 26.82
N VAL A 24 9.08 -35.76 27.57
CA VAL A 24 7.79 -35.10 27.84
C VAL A 24 7.99 -33.78 28.59
N SER A 25 8.90 -33.68 29.54
CA SER A 25 9.17 -32.49 30.30
C SER A 25 9.82 -31.39 29.44
N LYS A 26 10.84 -31.77 28.60
CA LYS A 26 11.48 -30.78 27.67
C LYS A 26 10.50 -30.34 26.59
N ALA A 27 9.67 -31.23 26.07
CA ALA A 27 8.64 -30.90 25.09
C ALA A 27 7.59 -29.94 25.68
N ALA A 28 7.17 -30.14 26.93
CA ALA A 28 6.27 -29.25 27.63
C ALA A 28 6.86 -27.84 27.79
N SER A 29 8.14 -27.75 28.18
CA SER A 29 8.85 -26.47 28.28
C SER A 29 9.01 -25.80 26.91
N ALA A 30 9.27 -26.54 25.85
CA ALA A 30 9.41 -26.00 24.48
C ALA A 30 8.10 -25.43 23.93
N LEU A 31 6.94 -25.94 24.36
CA LEU A 31 5.62 -25.43 23.96
C LEU A 31 5.01 -24.47 24.99
N ASP A 32 5.73 -24.13 26.03
CA ASP A 32 5.29 -23.27 27.14
C ASP A 32 3.95 -23.74 27.76
N ILE A 33 3.82 -25.08 28.00
CA ILE A 33 2.65 -25.68 28.63
C ILE A 33 3.06 -26.50 29.85
N PRO A 34 2.13 -26.66 30.87
CA PRO A 34 2.40 -27.52 32.01
C PRO A 34 2.63 -28.98 31.58
N GLN A 35 3.59 -29.67 32.23
CA GLN A 35 3.87 -31.09 31.95
C GLN A 35 2.63 -31.99 32.11
N PRO A 36 1.72 -31.80 33.07
CA PRO A 36 0.47 -32.56 33.12
C PRO A 36 -0.40 -32.43 31.88
N THR A 37 -0.42 -31.24 31.26
CA THR A 37 -1.14 -30.99 29.99
C THR A 37 -0.50 -31.74 28.85
N MET A 38 0.83 -31.73 28.74
CA MET A 38 1.57 -32.52 27.76
C MET A 38 1.32 -34.01 27.91
N SER A 39 1.31 -34.52 29.14
CA SER A 39 1.03 -35.92 29.42
C SER A 39 -0.40 -36.34 29.04
N ARG A 40 -1.38 -35.46 29.27
CA ARG A 40 -2.78 -35.68 28.84
C ARG A 40 -2.91 -35.73 27.33
N ARG A 41 -2.26 -34.84 26.59
CA ARG A 41 -2.26 -34.82 25.13
C ARG A 41 -1.63 -36.12 24.58
N LEU A 42 -0.50 -36.56 25.16
CA LEU A 42 0.10 -37.85 24.78
C LEU A 42 -0.82 -39.02 25.06
N ALA A 43 -1.57 -39.01 26.18
CA ALA A 43 -2.53 -40.08 26.49
C ALA A 43 -3.67 -40.08 25.46
N GLY A 44 -4.24 -38.94 25.10
CA GLY A 44 -5.26 -38.85 24.05
C GLY A 44 -4.77 -39.34 22.68
N LEU A 45 -3.54 -38.98 22.31
CA LEU A 45 -2.91 -39.50 21.08
C LEU A 45 -2.80 -41.02 21.08
N ARG A 46 -2.39 -41.64 22.22
CA ARG A 46 -2.29 -43.08 22.38
C ARG A 46 -3.65 -43.76 22.21
N GLU A 47 -4.69 -43.18 22.73
CA GLU A 47 -6.08 -43.67 22.57
C GLU A 47 -6.52 -43.57 21.10
N SER A 48 -6.29 -42.44 20.46
CA SER A 48 -6.68 -42.18 19.05
C SER A 48 -5.99 -43.15 18.08
N PHE A 49 -4.71 -43.43 18.29
CA PHE A 49 -3.93 -44.32 17.42
C PHE A 49 -3.88 -45.76 17.91
N ALA A 50 -4.43 -46.10 19.07
CA ALA A 50 -4.36 -47.43 19.73
C ALA A 50 -2.91 -47.94 19.81
N ASP A 51 -1.94 -47.07 20.02
CA ASP A 51 -0.51 -47.36 20.07
C ASP A 51 0.17 -46.48 21.15
N PRO A 52 1.18 -46.99 21.87
CA PRO A 52 1.94 -46.16 22.83
C PRO A 52 2.64 -44.96 22.22
N LEU A 53 2.85 -44.89 20.91
CA LEU A 53 3.54 -43.91 20.11
C LEU A 53 4.97 -43.61 20.53
N PHE A 54 5.22 -43.52 21.82
CA PHE A 54 6.55 -43.37 22.42
C PHE A 54 6.72 -44.30 23.64
N VAL A 55 7.87 -44.95 23.72
CA VAL A 55 8.27 -45.79 24.85
C VAL A 55 9.47 -45.16 25.56
N ARG A 56 9.52 -45.34 26.87
CA ARG A 56 10.65 -44.85 27.68
C ARG A 56 11.83 -45.82 27.58
N THR A 57 12.98 -45.30 27.17
CA THR A 57 14.23 -46.03 27.08
C THR A 57 15.33 -45.33 27.90
N ARG A 58 16.53 -45.90 27.94
CA ARG A 58 17.70 -45.22 28.54
C ARG A 58 18.12 -43.95 27.79
N HIS A 59 17.66 -43.79 26.55
CA HIS A 59 17.95 -42.64 25.71
C HIS A 59 16.80 -41.60 25.67
N GLY A 60 15.76 -41.79 26.50
CA GLY A 60 14.58 -40.92 26.58
C GLY A 60 13.33 -41.59 25.97
N MET A 61 12.44 -40.78 25.49
CA MET A 61 11.22 -41.20 24.79
C MET A 61 11.56 -41.54 23.33
N GLU A 62 11.51 -42.83 22.98
CA GLU A 62 11.78 -43.28 21.61
C GLU A 62 10.45 -43.69 20.93
N PRO A 63 10.24 -43.30 19.65
CA PRO A 63 9.01 -43.60 18.94
C PRO A 63 8.87 -45.11 18.67
N THR A 64 7.64 -45.63 18.74
CA THR A 64 7.26 -46.95 18.24
C THR A 64 7.36 -46.97 16.69
N THR A 65 7.10 -48.13 16.09
CA THR A 65 7.00 -48.23 14.63
C THR A 65 5.89 -47.34 14.09
N VAL A 66 4.74 -47.33 14.77
CA VAL A 66 3.61 -46.43 14.41
C VAL A 66 4.00 -44.96 14.59
N GLY A 67 4.64 -44.64 15.73
CA GLY A 67 5.12 -43.30 15.99
C GLY A 67 6.09 -42.78 14.90
N ARG A 68 6.99 -43.65 14.40
CA ARG A 68 7.89 -43.29 13.29
C ARG A 68 7.16 -43.06 11.97
N THR A 69 6.19 -43.93 11.67
CA THR A 69 5.38 -43.77 10.42
C THR A 69 4.58 -42.49 10.42
N LEU A 70 4.08 -42.04 11.58
CA LEU A 70 3.32 -40.81 11.72
C LEU A 70 4.20 -39.55 11.73
N ALA A 71 5.47 -39.68 12.12
CA ALA A 71 6.35 -38.55 12.37
C ALA A 71 6.48 -37.62 11.16
N ASP A 72 6.72 -38.14 9.95
CA ASP A 72 6.92 -37.35 8.75
C ASP A 72 5.66 -36.58 8.39
N ALA A 73 4.49 -37.21 8.42
CA ALA A 73 3.21 -36.58 8.13
C ALA A 73 2.84 -35.51 9.18
N ILE A 74 3.04 -35.79 10.46
CA ILE A 74 2.79 -34.84 11.54
C ILE A 74 3.75 -33.66 11.43
N HIS A 75 5.03 -33.90 11.16
CA HIS A 75 6.02 -32.83 10.99
C HIS A 75 5.67 -31.91 9.82
N GLU A 76 5.20 -32.45 8.70
CA GLU A 76 4.72 -31.66 7.56
C GLU A 76 3.54 -30.78 7.95
N VAL A 77 2.53 -31.30 8.63
CA VAL A 77 1.36 -30.53 9.11
C VAL A 77 1.79 -29.44 10.09
N VAL A 78 2.69 -29.77 11.04
CA VAL A 78 3.21 -28.79 12.01
C VAL A 78 3.98 -27.67 11.31
N ASN A 79 4.80 -28.00 10.32
CA ASN A 79 5.54 -27.00 9.52
C ASN A 79 4.61 -26.10 8.72
N ILE A 80 3.56 -26.66 8.11
CA ILE A 80 2.54 -25.88 7.40
C ILE A 80 1.82 -24.94 8.39
N TYR A 81 1.43 -25.45 9.55
CA TYR A 81 0.75 -24.69 10.58
C TYR A 81 1.63 -23.54 11.11
N GLN A 82 2.86 -23.84 11.53
CA GLN A 82 3.79 -22.86 12.08
C GLN A 82 4.31 -21.90 11.00
N GLY A 83 4.67 -22.42 9.83
CA GLY A 83 5.26 -21.64 8.76
C GLY A 83 4.25 -20.81 7.97
N ARG A 84 3.09 -21.37 7.63
CA ARG A 84 2.13 -20.71 6.75
C ARG A 84 0.95 -20.06 7.49
N LEU A 85 0.37 -20.75 8.48
CA LEU A 85 -0.82 -20.22 9.17
C LEU A 85 -0.47 -19.20 10.24
N GLN A 86 0.60 -19.40 11.02
CA GLN A 86 1.04 -18.39 12.00
C GLN A 86 1.69 -17.18 11.33
N HIS A 87 2.40 -17.35 10.20
CA HIS A 87 2.97 -16.23 9.44
C HIS A 87 1.98 -15.55 8.51
N ALA A 88 0.85 -16.17 8.15
CA ALA A 88 -0.21 -15.51 7.40
C ALA A 88 -0.79 -14.28 8.14
N ALA A 89 -0.66 -14.25 9.48
CA ALA A 89 -1.05 -13.10 10.31
C ALA A 89 0.06 -12.04 10.48
N ARG A 90 1.24 -12.21 9.87
CA ARG A 90 2.36 -11.27 10.00
C ARG A 90 2.88 -10.86 8.62
N PHE A 91 3.15 -9.59 8.49
CA PHE A 91 3.86 -9.05 7.33
C PHE A 91 5.31 -8.76 7.76
N GLU A 92 6.24 -9.51 7.18
CA GLU A 92 7.68 -9.34 7.43
C GLU A 92 8.31 -8.60 6.23
N PRO A 93 8.53 -7.29 6.33
CA PRO A 93 8.95 -6.47 5.19
C PRO A 93 10.22 -6.99 4.51
N LEU A 94 11.24 -7.40 5.28
CA LEU A 94 12.55 -7.82 4.74
C LEU A 94 12.48 -9.06 3.84
N THR A 95 11.51 -9.95 4.07
CA THR A 95 11.38 -11.21 3.32
C THR A 95 10.15 -11.27 2.43
N SER A 96 9.23 -10.32 2.57
CA SER A 96 7.98 -10.30 1.81
C SER A 96 8.22 -10.04 0.33
N THR A 97 7.57 -10.84 -0.52
CA THR A 97 7.52 -10.66 -1.98
C THR A 97 6.18 -10.10 -2.44
N ARG A 98 5.40 -9.53 -1.53
CA ARG A 98 4.06 -8.97 -1.81
C ARG A 98 4.12 -7.90 -2.87
N ILE A 99 3.12 -7.90 -3.74
CA ILE A 99 2.88 -6.86 -4.74
C ILE A 99 1.76 -5.98 -4.20
N PHE A 100 2.00 -4.67 -4.15
CA PHE A 100 1.01 -3.69 -3.75
C PHE A 100 0.55 -2.87 -4.97
N HIS A 101 -0.75 -2.79 -5.16
CA HIS A 101 -1.39 -2.04 -6.22
C HIS A 101 -1.85 -0.68 -5.69
N ILE A 102 -1.24 0.38 -6.17
CA ILE A 102 -1.50 1.76 -5.73
C ILE A 102 -2.20 2.51 -6.85
N CYS A 103 -3.44 2.93 -6.61
CA CYS A 103 -4.24 3.68 -7.57
C CYS A 103 -4.09 5.18 -7.32
N ALA A 104 -3.70 5.93 -8.32
CA ALA A 104 -3.58 7.39 -8.26
C ALA A 104 -3.59 8.01 -9.67
N SER A 105 -3.66 9.34 -9.75
CA SER A 105 -3.32 10.05 -10.99
C SER A 105 -1.82 9.90 -11.31
N ASP A 106 -1.45 10.17 -12.54
CA ASP A 106 -0.04 10.22 -12.98
C ASP A 106 0.82 11.14 -12.11
N PHE A 107 0.27 12.29 -11.74
CA PHE A 107 0.88 13.21 -10.78
C PHE A 107 1.04 12.58 -9.39
N GLY A 108 0.00 11.91 -8.88
CA GLY A 108 0.04 11.24 -7.57
C GLY A 108 1.09 10.12 -7.55
N HIS A 109 1.19 9.33 -8.61
CA HIS A 109 2.22 8.30 -8.75
C HIS A 109 3.62 8.92 -8.76
N LEU A 110 3.83 9.99 -9.52
CA LEU A 110 5.15 10.61 -9.62
C LEU A 110 5.57 11.31 -8.31
N LEU A 111 4.62 11.81 -7.54
CA LEU A 111 4.87 12.38 -6.21
C LEU A 111 5.27 11.29 -5.19
N LEU A 112 4.62 10.12 -5.26
CA LEU A 112 4.75 9.07 -4.24
C LEU A 112 5.82 8.03 -4.57
N LEU A 113 5.76 7.41 -5.76
CA LEU A 113 6.49 6.17 -6.04
C LEU A 113 8.02 6.30 -5.93
N PRO A 114 8.67 7.39 -6.37
CA PRO A 114 10.11 7.54 -6.18
C PRO A 114 10.53 7.52 -4.71
N ARG A 115 9.77 8.20 -3.85
CA ARG A 115 10.03 8.27 -2.41
C ARG A 115 9.72 6.95 -1.71
N LEU A 116 8.61 6.32 -2.10
CA LEU A 116 8.22 5.02 -1.57
C LEU A 116 9.23 3.94 -1.94
N HIS A 117 9.74 3.95 -3.18
CA HIS A 117 10.81 3.05 -3.62
C HIS A 117 12.09 3.26 -2.80
N GLN A 118 12.58 4.49 -2.67
CA GLN A 118 13.78 4.80 -1.87
C GLN A 118 13.64 4.37 -0.41
N TRP A 119 12.43 4.51 0.15
CA TRP A 119 12.14 4.09 1.51
C TRP A 119 12.09 2.56 1.62
N ALA A 120 11.44 1.89 0.68
CA ALA A 120 11.24 0.44 0.67
C ALA A 120 12.52 -0.33 0.32
N ASP A 121 13.42 0.23 -0.49
CA ASP A 121 14.65 -0.43 -0.97
C ASP A 121 15.50 -1.00 0.17
N LYS A 122 15.53 -0.31 1.31
CA LYS A 122 16.27 -0.74 2.51
C LYS A 122 15.45 -1.61 3.46
N LEU A 123 14.14 -1.40 3.53
CA LEU A 123 13.27 -1.99 4.56
C LEU A 123 12.45 -3.18 4.06
N ALA A 124 12.22 -3.27 2.75
CA ALA A 124 11.40 -4.29 2.11
C ALA A 124 11.88 -4.57 0.68
N PRO A 125 13.12 -5.06 0.48
CA PRO A 125 13.79 -5.10 -0.82
C PRO A 125 13.10 -5.97 -1.87
N ASN A 126 12.26 -6.91 -1.47
CA ASN A 126 11.56 -7.82 -2.37
C ASN A 126 10.10 -7.43 -2.61
N VAL A 127 9.59 -6.40 -1.92
CA VAL A 127 8.25 -5.86 -2.15
C VAL A 127 8.21 -5.13 -3.48
N ARG A 128 7.09 -5.26 -4.20
CA ARG A 128 6.90 -4.57 -5.48
C ARG A 128 5.68 -3.66 -5.42
N PHE A 129 5.75 -2.54 -6.14
CA PHE A 129 4.64 -1.60 -6.28
C PHE A 129 4.19 -1.57 -7.74
N VAL A 130 2.88 -1.63 -7.94
CA VAL A 130 2.24 -1.49 -9.25
C VAL A 130 1.43 -0.19 -9.25
N ALA A 131 1.79 0.69 -10.18
CA ALA A 131 1.02 1.91 -10.43
C ALA A 131 -0.25 1.55 -11.22
N VAL A 132 -1.40 1.81 -10.62
CA VAL A 132 -2.71 1.54 -11.22
C VAL A 132 -3.38 2.87 -11.53
N SER A 133 -3.80 3.05 -12.77
CA SER A 133 -4.48 4.27 -13.19
C SER A 133 -5.89 4.36 -12.60
N LEU A 134 -6.32 5.58 -12.40
CA LEU A 134 -7.71 5.89 -12.20
C LEU A 134 -8.41 5.69 -13.55
N ASP A 135 -9.29 4.72 -13.66
CA ASP A 135 -10.08 4.42 -14.86
C ASP A 135 -11.58 4.60 -14.60
N LYS A 136 -12.41 4.20 -15.58
CA LYS A 136 -13.86 4.33 -15.48
C LYS A 136 -14.51 3.30 -14.55
N SER A 137 -13.76 2.31 -14.08
CA SER A 137 -14.26 1.31 -13.15
C SER A 137 -14.47 1.92 -11.77
N PRO A 138 -15.56 1.60 -11.07
CA PRO A 138 -15.79 2.15 -9.73
C PRO A 138 -14.64 1.83 -8.79
N LEU A 139 -13.98 2.86 -8.28
CA LEU A 139 -12.81 2.70 -7.39
C LEU A 139 -13.16 1.90 -6.13
N ILE A 140 -14.40 2.02 -5.66
CA ILE A 140 -14.88 1.29 -4.49
C ILE A 140 -14.84 -0.23 -4.70
N ASP A 141 -15.27 -0.72 -5.85
CA ASP A 141 -15.30 -2.15 -6.16
C ASP A 141 -13.89 -2.72 -6.25
N ARG A 142 -12.97 -1.94 -6.80
CA ARG A 142 -11.54 -2.30 -6.90
C ARG A 142 -10.84 -2.34 -5.54
N LEU A 143 -11.21 -1.43 -4.63
CA LEU A 143 -10.73 -1.45 -3.24
C LEU A 143 -11.34 -2.62 -2.46
N GLU A 144 -12.62 -2.91 -2.66
CA GLU A 144 -13.33 -4.01 -1.99
C GLU A 144 -12.82 -5.38 -2.43
N SER A 145 -12.60 -5.58 -3.74
CA SER A 145 -12.06 -6.83 -4.30
C SER A 145 -10.59 -7.06 -3.93
N GLY A 146 -9.84 -6.00 -3.58
CA GLY A 146 -8.39 -6.06 -3.38
C GLY A 146 -7.58 -6.00 -4.67
N GLU A 147 -8.19 -5.64 -5.80
CA GLU A 147 -7.48 -5.29 -7.03
C GLU A 147 -6.60 -4.04 -6.80
N VAL A 148 -7.06 -3.15 -5.94
CA VAL A 148 -6.32 -1.97 -5.47
C VAL A 148 -6.16 -2.08 -3.96
N ASP A 149 -4.92 -2.04 -3.47
CA ASP A 149 -4.62 -2.06 -2.04
C ASP A 149 -4.88 -0.70 -1.40
N ILE A 150 -4.46 0.38 -2.08
CA ILE A 150 -4.63 1.78 -1.63
C ILE A 150 -4.88 2.68 -2.83
N ALA A 151 -5.79 3.63 -2.69
CA ALA A 151 -5.97 4.73 -3.61
C ALA A 151 -5.50 6.05 -2.99
N LEU A 152 -4.96 6.97 -3.82
CA LEU A 152 -4.47 8.29 -3.44
C LEU A 152 -5.15 9.36 -4.25
N GLY A 153 -5.64 10.40 -3.60
CA GLY A 153 -6.29 11.53 -4.26
C GLY A 153 -7.27 12.27 -3.36
N GLY A 154 -8.13 13.06 -3.96
CA GLY A 154 -9.26 13.73 -3.32
C GLY A 154 -10.57 13.11 -3.83
N PHE A 155 -11.15 12.19 -3.09
CA PHE A 155 -12.40 11.49 -3.43
C PHE A 155 -13.45 11.77 -2.36
N PRO A 156 -14.21 12.88 -2.46
CA PRO A 156 -15.11 13.31 -1.39
C PRO A 156 -16.31 12.37 -1.17
N ASN A 157 -16.60 11.48 -2.11
CA ASN A 157 -17.79 10.62 -2.10
C ASN A 157 -17.47 9.12 -2.04
N LEU A 158 -16.28 8.73 -1.58
CA LEU A 158 -15.98 7.33 -1.30
C LEU A 158 -16.52 6.96 0.09
N TYR A 159 -17.67 6.27 0.09
CA TYR A 159 -18.34 5.79 1.30
C TYR A 159 -18.33 4.23 1.34
N ALA A 160 -19.27 3.63 2.08
CA ALA A 160 -19.55 2.20 2.07
C ALA A 160 -18.32 1.30 2.31
N GLY A 161 -17.81 1.30 3.54
CA GLY A 161 -16.74 0.40 3.96
C GLY A 161 -15.32 0.88 3.64
N VAL A 162 -15.17 2.01 2.94
CA VAL A 162 -13.87 2.63 2.68
C VAL A 162 -13.43 3.45 3.91
N LYS A 163 -12.18 3.27 4.30
CA LYS A 163 -11.49 4.07 5.32
C LYS A 163 -10.54 5.03 4.65
N GLU A 164 -10.25 6.14 5.31
CA GLU A 164 -9.39 7.18 4.78
C GLU A 164 -8.45 7.75 5.83
N GLN A 165 -7.33 8.29 5.37
CA GLN A 165 -6.40 9.08 6.17
C GLN A 165 -5.89 10.25 5.34
N THR A 166 -6.02 11.47 5.88
CA THR A 166 -5.46 12.67 5.27
C THR A 166 -3.93 12.63 5.32
N LEU A 167 -3.32 12.91 4.18
CA LEU A 167 -1.87 12.95 4.02
C LEU A 167 -1.36 14.40 4.01
N PHE A 168 -1.94 15.25 3.19
CA PHE A 168 -1.58 16.66 3.09
C PHE A 168 -2.68 17.48 2.40
N ARG A 169 -2.59 18.78 2.53
CA ARG A 169 -3.44 19.72 1.79
C ARG A 169 -2.76 20.15 0.50
N GLU A 170 -3.54 20.20 -0.58
CA GLU A 170 -3.11 20.62 -1.90
C GLU A 170 -3.89 21.85 -2.36
N SER A 171 -3.25 22.64 -3.21
CA SER A 171 -3.86 23.79 -3.88
C SER A 171 -3.55 23.75 -5.37
N TYR A 172 -4.17 24.63 -6.14
CA TYR A 172 -3.92 24.72 -7.57
C TYR A 172 -2.98 25.90 -7.91
N ALA A 173 -2.24 25.72 -8.98
CA ALA A 173 -1.42 26.76 -9.61
C ALA A 173 -1.62 26.76 -11.12
N CYS A 174 -1.44 27.92 -11.75
CA CYS A 174 -1.33 28.03 -13.19
C CYS A 174 0.12 27.85 -13.61
N LEU A 175 0.37 27.05 -14.62
CA LEU A 175 1.67 26.83 -15.23
C LEU A 175 1.67 27.35 -16.66
N VAL A 176 2.70 28.13 -17.00
CA VAL A 176 2.99 28.63 -18.34
C VAL A 176 4.47 28.45 -18.64
N ARG A 177 4.87 28.44 -19.92
CA ARG A 177 6.28 28.48 -20.26
C ARG A 177 6.95 29.76 -19.72
N LYS A 178 8.25 29.69 -19.39
CA LYS A 178 9.01 30.78 -18.81
C LYS A 178 8.92 32.09 -19.63
N ASP A 179 9.06 31.94 -20.94
CA ASP A 179 9.09 33.06 -21.89
C ASP A 179 7.73 33.27 -22.57
N HIS A 180 6.64 33.08 -21.80
CA HIS A 180 5.29 33.34 -22.32
C HIS A 180 5.14 34.77 -22.78
N PRO A 181 4.62 35.03 -24.01
CA PRO A 181 4.68 36.37 -24.63
C PRO A 181 3.88 37.42 -23.89
N THR A 182 2.78 37.06 -23.28
CA THR A 182 1.84 38.02 -22.64
C THR A 182 1.69 37.81 -21.14
N ILE A 183 1.93 36.58 -20.62
CA ILE A 183 1.75 36.28 -19.20
C ILE A 183 3.13 36.24 -18.51
N ARG A 184 3.30 37.15 -17.54
CA ARG A 184 4.57 37.29 -16.80
C ARG A 184 4.42 36.85 -15.34
N ALA A 185 4.46 37.80 -14.38
CA ALA A 185 4.43 37.46 -12.95
C ALA A 185 3.00 37.35 -12.40
N ASN A 186 2.12 38.24 -12.86
CA ASN A 186 0.73 38.27 -12.40
C ASN A 186 -0.22 37.98 -13.56
N LEU A 187 -1.28 37.26 -13.26
CA LEU A 187 -2.32 36.90 -14.22
C LEU A 187 -3.65 37.51 -13.76
N SER A 188 -4.17 38.46 -14.51
CA SER A 188 -5.51 38.96 -14.20
C SER A 188 -6.60 37.97 -14.64
N VAL A 189 -7.80 38.11 -14.07
CA VAL A 189 -8.96 37.30 -14.49
C VAL A 189 -9.25 37.49 -15.99
N GLN A 190 -9.08 38.71 -16.49
CA GLN A 190 -9.32 38.99 -17.90
C GLN A 190 -8.26 38.35 -18.81
N ASP A 191 -7.00 38.41 -18.42
CA ASP A 191 -5.92 37.76 -19.19
C ASP A 191 -6.05 36.24 -19.13
N PHE A 192 -6.46 35.70 -18.00
CA PHE A 192 -6.77 34.28 -17.87
C PHE A 192 -7.88 33.84 -18.84
N LYS A 193 -8.98 34.60 -18.89
CA LYS A 193 -10.07 34.31 -19.83
C LYS A 193 -9.67 34.43 -21.31
N ARG A 194 -8.72 35.34 -21.63
CA ARG A 194 -8.21 35.55 -22.99
C ARG A 194 -7.12 34.55 -23.37
N ALA A 195 -6.47 33.94 -22.41
CA ALA A 195 -5.44 32.94 -22.66
C ALA A 195 -6.02 31.66 -23.32
N ARG A 196 -5.16 30.89 -23.92
CA ARG A 196 -5.49 29.58 -24.45
C ARG A 196 -5.12 28.54 -23.43
N HIS A 197 -5.98 27.53 -23.20
CA HIS A 197 -5.86 26.60 -22.10
C HIS A 197 -5.66 25.16 -22.55
N VAL A 198 -4.86 24.44 -21.77
CA VAL A 198 -4.98 22.99 -21.62
C VAL A 198 -5.85 22.74 -20.39
N VAL A 199 -6.94 22.03 -20.56
CA VAL A 199 -7.81 21.61 -19.45
C VAL A 199 -7.55 20.15 -19.17
N VAL A 200 -7.22 19.83 -17.92
CA VAL A 200 -7.11 18.44 -17.49
C VAL A 200 -8.53 17.95 -17.21
N SER A 201 -8.97 16.98 -17.99
CA SER A 201 -10.27 16.35 -17.81
C SER A 201 -10.14 15.15 -16.90
N SER A 202 -10.87 15.19 -15.83
CA SER A 202 -10.99 14.07 -14.90
C SER A 202 -12.24 13.29 -15.26
N HIS A 203 -12.13 12.27 -16.11
CA HIS A 203 -13.24 11.34 -16.36
C HIS A 203 -13.67 10.54 -15.14
N LEU A 204 -13.03 10.81 -14.01
CA LEU A 204 -13.22 10.10 -12.75
C LEU A 204 -14.41 10.67 -12.02
N LEU A 205 -15.50 9.95 -12.06
CA LEU A 205 -16.65 10.23 -11.21
C LEU A 205 -16.20 10.29 -9.75
N GLY A 206 -16.37 11.47 -9.12
CA GLY A 206 -16.12 11.68 -7.70
C GLY A 206 -14.74 12.21 -7.31
N HIS A 207 -13.83 12.49 -8.25
CA HIS A 207 -12.57 13.18 -7.90
C HIS A 207 -12.79 14.70 -7.83
N ILE A 208 -12.24 15.35 -6.81
CA ILE A 208 -12.40 16.79 -6.56
C ILE A 208 -11.98 17.68 -7.73
N HIS A 209 -11.09 17.20 -8.61
CA HIS A 209 -10.65 17.95 -9.79
C HIS A 209 -11.80 18.23 -10.78
N GLN A 210 -12.88 17.45 -10.76
CA GLN A 210 -14.04 17.71 -11.61
C GLN A 210 -14.67 19.09 -11.35
N ASP A 211 -14.66 19.54 -10.10
CA ASP A 211 -15.19 20.87 -9.75
C ASP A 211 -14.31 21.98 -10.33
N VAL A 212 -13.00 21.77 -10.36
CA VAL A 212 -12.06 22.70 -10.99
C VAL A 212 -12.19 22.67 -12.51
N GLU A 213 -12.25 21.50 -13.13
CA GLU A 213 -12.51 21.33 -14.56
C GLU A 213 -13.78 22.07 -14.98
N LYS A 214 -14.89 21.83 -14.28
CA LYS A 214 -16.17 22.49 -14.53
C LYS A 214 -16.05 24.02 -14.44
N LYS A 215 -15.42 24.52 -13.38
CA LYS A 215 -15.21 25.96 -13.17
C LYS A 215 -14.35 26.58 -14.28
N LEU A 216 -13.33 25.88 -14.76
CA LEU A 216 -12.50 26.33 -15.88
C LEU A 216 -13.29 26.39 -17.19
N LEU A 217 -14.10 25.36 -17.47
CA LEU A 217 -14.91 25.28 -18.68
C LEU A 217 -16.04 26.33 -18.70
N GLU A 218 -16.60 26.69 -17.53
CA GLU A 218 -17.58 27.77 -17.39
C GLU A 218 -16.95 29.16 -17.58
N LEU A 219 -15.70 29.33 -17.15
CA LEU A 219 -15.02 30.62 -17.14
C LEU A 219 -14.37 30.96 -18.48
N CYS A 220 -13.80 29.99 -19.15
CA CYS A 220 -13.04 30.12 -20.38
C CYS A 220 -13.96 29.98 -21.60
N PRO A 221 -13.89 30.90 -22.61
CA PRO A 221 -14.61 30.68 -23.86
C PRO A 221 -14.27 29.35 -24.49
N PRO A 222 -15.24 28.58 -25.07
CA PRO A 222 -14.99 27.28 -25.63
C PRO A 222 -13.83 27.17 -26.65
N ASN A 223 -13.68 28.22 -27.47
CA ASN A 223 -12.61 28.33 -28.47
C ASN A 223 -11.22 28.61 -27.85
N HIS A 224 -11.15 28.93 -26.55
CA HIS A 224 -9.90 29.13 -25.83
C HIS A 224 -9.41 27.85 -25.15
N VAL A 225 -10.25 26.82 -24.97
CA VAL A 225 -9.81 25.49 -24.59
C VAL A 225 -9.25 24.80 -25.84
N ARG A 226 -7.94 24.73 -25.93
CA ARG A 226 -7.26 24.24 -27.15
C ARG A 226 -6.92 22.76 -27.07
N ILE A 227 -6.68 22.27 -25.88
CA ILE A 227 -6.34 20.85 -25.64
C ILE A 227 -7.10 20.42 -24.37
N THR A 228 -7.69 19.25 -24.43
CA THR A 228 -8.17 18.51 -23.26
C THR A 228 -7.31 17.27 -23.09
N SER A 229 -6.85 17.02 -21.87
CA SER A 229 -5.93 15.90 -21.56
C SER A 229 -6.38 15.22 -20.26
N GLU A 230 -6.23 13.91 -20.16
CA GLU A 230 -6.50 13.15 -18.94
C GLU A 230 -5.30 13.08 -17.99
N SER A 231 -4.16 13.67 -18.39
CA SER A 231 -2.87 13.58 -17.69
C SER A 231 -2.42 14.96 -17.21
N PHE A 232 -2.17 15.10 -15.93
CA PHE A 232 -1.58 16.30 -15.36
C PHE A 232 -0.14 16.52 -15.85
N LEU A 233 0.63 15.44 -15.90
CA LEU A 233 2.04 15.51 -16.31
C LEU A 233 2.17 15.85 -17.80
N LEU A 234 1.40 15.18 -18.67
CA LEU A 234 1.40 15.51 -20.09
C LEU A 234 0.97 16.98 -20.31
N SER A 235 -0.04 17.45 -19.60
CA SER A 235 -0.52 18.82 -19.70
C SER A 235 0.55 19.84 -19.29
N ALA A 236 1.32 19.55 -18.24
CA ALA A 236 2.46 20.37 -17.85
C ALA A 236 3.55 20.41 -18.95
N LEU A 237 3.89 19.26 -19.53
CA LEU A 237 4.92 19.19 -20.58
C LEU A 237 4.47 19.86 -21.89
N LEU A 238 3.18 19.80 -22.23
CA LEU A 238 2.64 20.53 -23.41
C LEU A 238 2.85 22.03 -23.31
N VAL A 239 2.77 22.58 -22.11
CA VAL A 239 2.95 24.03 -21.86
C VAL A 239 4.40 24.46 -22.10
N GLU A 240 5.38 23.60 -21.92
CA GLU A 240 6.80 23.94 -22.10
C GLU A 240 7.11 24.55 -23.48
N ASN A 241 6.42 24.07 -24.51
CA ASN A 241 6.67 24.45 -25.90
C ASN A 241 5.49 25.17 -26.57
N THR A 242 4.56 25.69 -25.77
CA THR A 242 3.36 26.39 -26.27
C THR A 242 3.04 27.62 -25.44
N ASP A 243 2.17 28.48 -25.99
CA ASP A 243 1.62 29.65 -25.28
C ASP A 243 0.29 29.26 -24.55
N LEU A 244 0.21 28.06 -24.06
CA LEU A 244 -0.96 27.60 -23.34
C LEU A 244 -0.78 27.79 -21.82
N VAL A 245 -1.90 27.91 -21.13
CA VAL A 245 -1.98 27.92 -19.67
C VAL A 245 -2.57 26.59 -19.23
N VAL A 246 -1.99 25.95 -18.22
CA VAL A 246 -2.61 24.80 -17.54
C VAL A 246 -2.80 25.11 -16.07
N THR A 247 -3.94 24.69 -15.52
CA THR A 247 -4.23 24.76 -14.06
C THR A 247 -4.11 23.37 -13.49
N ILE A 248 -3.16 23.17 -12.58
CA ILE A 248 -2.77 21.85 -12.04
C ILE A 248 -2.45 21.96 -10.55
N PRO A 249 -2.36 20.81 -9.81
CA PRO A 249 -1.91 20.82 -8.41
C PRO A 249 -0.55 21.50 -8.24
N GLY A 250 -0.43 22.35 -7.23
CA GLY A 250 0.74 23.23 -7.05
C GLY A 250 2.03 22.52 -6.68
N ARG A 251 1.96 21.35 -6.03
CA ARG A 251 3.15 20.53 -5.70
C ARG A 251 3.90 19.97 -6.92
N ILE A 252 3.37 20.21 -8.14
CA ILE A 252 4.07 19.89 -9.39
C ILE A 252 5.48 20.46 -9.44
N THR A 253 5.71 21.58 -8.77
CA THR A 253 7.03 22.24 -8.69
C THR A 253 8.10 21.31 -8.16
N GLY A 254 7.81 20.56 -7.09
CA GLY A 254 8.73 19.60 -6.52
C GLY A 254 9.04 18.41 -7.44
N ILE A 255 8.15 18.14 -8.40
CA ILE A 255 8.29 17.04 -9.36
C ILE A 255 9.07 17.47 -10.60
N LEU A 256 8.81 18.67 -11.10
CA LEU A 256 9.47 19.19 -12.30
C LEU A 256 10.97 19.42 -12.09
N GLY A 257 11.44 19.57 -10.84
CA GLY A 257 12.86 19.61 -10.47
C GLY A 257 13.66 20.57 -11.35
N ALA A 258 14.71 20.07 -12.02
CA ALA A 258 15.57 20.87 -12.91
C ALA A 258 14.82 21.49 -14.10
N ARG A 259 13.68 20.95 -14.53
CA ARG A 259 12.84 21.52 -15.60
C ARG A 259 12.06 22.75 -15.11
N LEU A 260 12.03 23.03 -13.81
CA LEU A 260 11.32 24.20 -13.29
C LEU A 260 11.78 25.51 -13.95
N GLY A 261 13.03 25.58 -14.40
CA GLY A 261 13.59 26.68 -15.14
C GLY A 261 12.92 26.98 -16.49
N ALA A 262 12.20 26.01 -17.08
CA ALA A 262 11.45 26.17 -18.31
C ALA A 262 10.04 26.72 -18.11
N PHE A 263 9.57 26.78 -16.87
CA PHE A 263 8.21 27.15 -16.51
C PHE A 263 8.16 28.39 -15.60
N ARG A 264 6.99 28.98 -15.57
CA ARG A 264 6.60 29.95 -14.55
C ARG A 264 5.32 29.47 -13.88
N LEU A 265 5.36 29.39 -12.56
CA LEU A 265 4.18 29.20 -11.73
C LEU A 265 3.55 30.53 -11.42
N ILE A 266 2.24 30.56 -11.50
CA ILE A 266 1.45 31.75 -11.25
C ILE A 266 0.26 31.33 -10.38
N GLU A 267 -0.07 32.15 -9.40
CA GLU A 267 -1.27 31.97 -8.61
C GLU A 267 -2.50 32.09 -9.52
N PRO A 268 -3.47 31.19 -9.45
CA PRO A 268 -4.70 31.30 -10.21
C PRO A 268 -5.40 32.62 -9.88
N PRO A 269 -5.82 33.41 -10.89
CA PRO A 269 -6.50 34.71 -10.66
C PRO A 269 -7.95 34.53 -10.22
N ILE A 270 -8.38 33.31 -10.02
CA ILE A 270 -9.70 32.89 -9.58
C ILE A 270 -9.56 32.02 -8.35
N GLU A 271 -10.51 32.12 -7.45
CA GLU A 271 -10.55 31.26 -6.29
C GLU A 271 -10.83 29.80 -6.71
N LEU A 272 -9.87 28.92 -6.45
CA LEU A 272 -10.00 27.50 -6.62
C LEU A 272 -9.95 26.81 -5.25
N PRO A 273 -10.84 25.84 -4.98
CA PRO A 273 -10.84 25.17 -3.68
C PRO A 273 -9.56 24.33 -3.52
N GLY A 274 -8.82 24.60 -2.44
CA GLY A 274 -7.80 23.64 -1.99
C GLY A 274 -8.48 22.37 -1.50
N PHE A 275 -7.76 21.25 -1.57
CA PHE A 275 -8.31 19.95 -1.19
C PHE A 275 -7.33 19.11 -0.39
N ASP A 276 -7.87 18.18 0.39
CA ASP A 276 -7.06 17.21 1.12
C ASP A 276 -6.78 16.02 0.21
N VAL A 277 -5.49 15.72 0.04
CA VAL A 277 -5.05 14.46 -0.54
C VAL A 277 -5.02 13.44 0.58
N LYS A 278 -5.75 12.36 0.36
CA LYS A 278 -5.91 11.27 1.30
C LYS A 278 -5.46 9.95 0.70
N GLN A 279 -5.14 9.01 1.55
CA GLN A 279 -5.08 7.59 1.19
C GLN A 279 -6.36 6.90 1.62
N TYR A 280 -6.83 5.98 0.76
CA TYR A 280 -8.09 5.25 0.93
C TYR A 280 -7.85 3.76 0.81
N TRP A 281 -8.51 2.97 1.65
CA TRP A 281 -8.47 1.51 1.61
C TRP A 281 -9.82 0.93 2.04
N HIS A 282 -10.15 -0.29 1.61
CA HIS A 282 -11.38 -0.92 2.07
C HIS A 282 -11.22 -1.50 3.49
N GLY A 283 -12.25 -1.38 4.32
CA GLY A 283 -12.25 -1.78 5.73
C GLY A 283 -11.92 -3.27 5.96
N ARG A 284 -12.20 -4.15 4.98
CA ARG A 284 -11.82 -5.58 5.06
C ARG A 284 -10.31 -5.81 5.15
N PHE A 285 -9.50 -4.87 4.71
CA PHE A 285 -8.04 -4.91 4.78
C PHE A 285 -7.45 -4.02 5.89
N ASP A 286 -8.32 -3.48 6.77
CA ASP A 286 -7.88 -2.55 7.81
C ASP A 286 -6.90 -3.17 8.80
N SER A 287 -7.13 -4.44 9.16
CA SER A 287 -6.26 -5.24 10.04
C SER A 287 -5.20 -6.04 9.28
N ASP A 288 -5.16 -6.00 7.93
CA ASP A 288 -4.10 -6.67 7.15
C ASP A 288 -2.74 -6.02 7.44
N PRO A 289 -1.75 -6.78 7.98
CA PRO A 289 -0.48 -6.20 8.40
C PRO A 289 0.33 -5.58 7.24
N GLY A 290 0.22 -6.13 6.03
CA GLY A 290 0.87 -5.60 4.84
C GLY A 290 0.24 -4.29 4.39
N ASN A 291 -1.10 -4.19 4.39
CA ASN A 291 -1.78 -2.94 4.09
C ASN A 291 -1.48 -1.86 5.14
N GLN A 292 -1.43 -2.24 6.45
CA GLN A 292 -1.03 -1.32 7.52
C GLN A 292 0.40 -0.80 7.34
N TRP A 293 1.33 -1.68 6.94
CA TRP A 293 2.69 -1.31 6.63
C TRP A 293 2.75 -0.34 5.45
N LEU A 294 2.03 -0.63 4.36
CA LEU A 294 1.96 0.24 3.18
C LEU A 294 1.42 1.62 3.52
N ARG A 295 0.34 1.72 4.32
CA ARG A 295 -0.23 3.00 4.76
C ARG A 295 0.77 3.86 5.52
N ARG A 296 1.54 3.25 6.44
CA ARG A 296 2.59 3.94 7.19
C ARG A 296 3.74 4.38 6.28
N ALA A 297 4.13 3.53 5.34
CA ALA A 297 5.15 3.84 4.35
C ALA A 297 4.74 5.04 3.48
N ILE A 298 3.51 5.06 2.98
CA ILE A 298 2.96 6.17 2.20
C ILE A 298 2.93 7.46 3.02
N ALA A 299 2.39 7.43 4.23
CA ALA A 299 2.31 8.60 5.10
C ALA A 299 3.71 9.17 5.39
N SER A 300 4.70 8.32 5.63
CA SER A 300 6.10 8.73 5.84
C SER A 300 6.71 9.31 4.56
N ALA A 301 6.45 8.71 3.39
CA ALA A 301 7.03 9.15 2.13
C ALA A 301 6.51 10.53 1.68
N VAL A 302 5.22 10.84 1.90
CA VAL A 302 4.63 12.10 1.44
C VAL A 302 4.65 13.20 2.50
N GLY A 303 4.75 12.87 3.79
CA GLY A 303 4.86 13.81 4.91
C GLY A 303 6.26 14.43 5.02
N ALA A 304 7.28 13.85 4.41
CA ALA A 304 8.61 14.44 4.34
C ALA A 304 8.58 15.70 3.43
N PRO A 305 9.29 16.79 3.81
CA PRO A 305 9.47 17.93 2.92
C PRO A 305 10.05 17.47 1.58
N ALA A 306 9.79 18.22 0.49
CA ALA A 306 10.30 17.91 -0.84
C ALA A 306 11.80 17.57 -0.74
N ILE A 307 12.21 16.44 -1.31
CA ILE A 307 13.62 16.02 -1.25
C ILE A 307 14.44 17.10 -1.96
N ASP A 308 15.22 17.84 -1.19
CA ASP A 308 16.37 18.54 -1.74
C ASP A 308 17.36 17.45 -2.17
N PRO A 309 17.77 17.40 -3.45
CA PRO A 309 18.69 16.37 -3.94
C PRO A 309 20.03 16.33 -3.20
N ALA A 310 20.27 17.26 -2.28
CA ALA A 310 21.49 17.34 -1.47
C ALA A 310 21.40 16.71 -0.06
N ILE A 311 20.25 16.14 0.37
CA ILE A 311 20.11 15.62 1.74
C ILE A 311 20.15 14.09 1.77
N THR A 312 21.24 13.56 2.28
CA THR A 312 21.43 12.17 2.70
C THR A 312 20.45 11.81 3.83
N PRO A 313 19.79 10.63 3.80
CA PRO A 313 18.88 10.24 4.87
C PRO A 313 19.60 10.07 6.22
N PRO A 314 18.96 10.38 7.35
CA PRO A 314 19.54 10.16 8.67
C PRO A 314 19.82 8.67 8.88
N ALA A 315 20.98 8.38 9.50
CA ALA A 315 21.39 7.04 9.88
C ALA A 315 20.36 6.40 10.85
N PRO A 316 20.15 5.08 10.82
CA PRO A 316 19.29 4.41 11.78
C PRO A 316 19.88 4.57 13.18
N THR A 317 19.10 5.15 14.09
CA THR A 317 19.40 5.09 15.53
C THR A 317 19.27 3.65 15.98
N GLY A 318 20.38 3.10 16.51
CA GLY A 318 20.54 1.75 17.02
C GLY A 318 19.66 1.42 18.23
#